data_d3854a1b221d0293e172b5672bba7c57
#
_entry.id   d3854a1b221d0293e172b5672bba7c57
#
_cell.length_a   1.000
_cell.length_b   1.000
_cell.length_c   1.000
_cell.angle_alpha   90.00
_cell.angle_beta   90.00
_cell.angle_gamma   90.00
#
_symmetry.space_group_name_H-M   'P 1'
#
loop_
_entity.id
_entity.type
_entity.pdbx_description
1 polymer ?
#
loop_
_entity_poly.entity_id
_entity_poly.type
_entity_poly.pdbx_seq_one_letter_code
_entity_poly.pdbx_strand_id
1 'polypeptide(L)'
;MTDSKIHLVLIGGINNSAIVWDEFALHSPPWLELHRRVCPALDNVNDIAAVLLDDLPEEFYLCGFSFGGYVSLAILAVAKHRIKGLILANTQDGADSPGQTIFRQKSLQIASEGGYEKLVAGQADIVFHPDSA
;
A
#
# COMPACT_ATOMS: atom_id res chain seq x y z
N MET A 1 8.65 33.63 3.39
CA MET A 1 7.53 32.71 3.05
C MET A 1 8.05 31.30 3.19
N THR A 2 7.52 30.56 4.11
CA THR A 2 7.75 29.12 4.15
C THR A 2 6.91 28.51 3.03
N ASP A 3 7.55 27.99 1.97
CA ASP A 3 6.88 27.14 1.00
C ASP A 3 6.34 25.93 1.76
N SER A 4 5.05 25.95 2.09
CA SER A 4 4.39 24.85 2.73
C SER A 4 4.36 23.69 1.73
N LYS A 5 5.16 22.66 1.99
CA LYS A 5 5.16 21.46 1.17
C LYS A 5 3.84 20.73 1.30
N ILE A 6 3.41 20.16 0.20
CA ILE A 6 2.25 19.25 0.20
C ILE A 6 2.75 17.86 0.58
N HIS A 7 2.17 17.30 1.64
CA HIS A 7 2.50 15.96 2.10
C HIS A 7 1.70 14.90 1.33
N LEU A 8 2.40 13.97 0.68
CA LEU A 8 1.80 12.81 0.03
C LEU A 8 2.31 11.53 0.69
N VAL A 9 1.41 10.81 1.31
CA VAL A 9 1.68 9.50 1.90
C VAL A 9 1.45 8.42 0.86
N LEU A 10 2.44 7.57 0.66
CA LEU A 10 2.45 6.48 -0.31
C LEU A 10 2.54 5.14 0.43
N ILE A 11 1.49 4.33 0.31
CA ILE A 11 1.42 3.01 0.93
C ILE A 11 1.48 1.95 -0.17
N GLY A 12 2.52 1.13 -0.14
CA GLY A 12 2.74 0.03 -1.09
C GLY A 12 1.84 -1.18 -0.85
N GLY A 13 1.91 -2.12 -1.77
CA GLY A 13 1.18 -3.37 -1.69
C GLY A 13 1.82 -4.39 -0.75
N ILE A 14 1.21 -5.56 -0.68
CA ILE A 14 1.76 -6.70 0.06
C ILE A 14 3.12 -7.10 -0.56
N ASN A 15 4.08 -7.44 0.28
CA ASN A 15 5.45 -7.79 -0.13
C ASN A 15 6.22 -6.65 -0.84
N ASN A 16 5.71 -5.44 -0.86
CA ASN A 16 6.45 -4.30 -1.36
C ASN A 16 7.32 -3.67 -0.26
N SER A 17 8.50 -3.22 -0.66
CA SER A 17 9.32 -2.27 0.11
C SER A 17 9.09 -0.85 -0.41
N ALA A 18 9.70 0.14 0.24
CA ALA A 18 9.60 1.53 -0.21
C ALA A 18 10.17 1.77 -1.62
N ILE A 19 10.99 0.85 -2.12
CA ILE A 19 11.61 0.92 -3.45
C ILE A 19 10.59 0.96 -4.60
N VAL A 20 9.39 0.44 -4.38
CA VAL A 20 8.30 0.49 -5.38
C VAL A 20 7.94 1.93 -5.79
N TRP A 21 8.29 2.90 -4.97
CA TRP A 21 8.04 4.32 -5.19
C TRP A 21 9.26 5.12 -5.70
N ASP A 22 10.40 4.48 -5.93
CA ASP A 22 11.63 5.21 -6.27
C ASP A 22 11.51 5.95 -7.59
N GLU A 23 10.95 5.33 -8.62
CA GLU A 23 10.74 5.97 -9.92
C GLU A 23 9.76 7.14 -9.81
N PHE A 24 8.68 6.98 -9.06
CA PHE A 24 7.76 8.08 -8.79
C PHE A 24 8.46 9.22 -8.04
N ALA A 25 9.27 8.90 -7.04
CA ALA A 25 9.98 9.91 -6.25
C ALA A 25 10.98 10.70 -7.11
N LEU A 26 11.65 10.03 -8.05
CA LEU A 26 12.61 10.65 -8.97
C LEU A 26 11.97 11.74 -9.84
N HIS A 27 10.71 11.56 -10.21
CA HIS A 27 9.96 12.50 -11.05
C HIS A 27 9.04 13.44 -10.28
N SER A 28 9.06 13.37 -8.94
CA SER A 28 8.20 14.21 -8.11
C SER A 28 8.71 15.65 -8.04
N PRO A 29 7.82 16.64 -8.07
CA PRO A 29 8.21 18.02 -7.97
C PRO A 29 8.71 18.37 -6.57
N PRO A 30 9.60 19.38 -6.41
CA PRO A 30 10.26 19.69 -5.14
C PRO A 30 9.30 20.24 -4.05
N TRP A 31 8.11 20.72 -4.44
CA TRP A 31 7.08 21.15 -3.49
C TRP A 31 6.27 20.01 -2.87
N LEU A 32 6.47 18.78 -3.36
CA LEU A 32 5.81 17.59 -2.84
C LEU A 32 6.75 16.86 -1.87
N GLU A 33 6.32 16.66 -0.63
CA GLU A 33 7.02 15.85 0.35
C GLU A 33 6.42 14.46 0.41
N LEU A 34 7.23 13.45 0.07
CA LEU A 34 6.80 12.06 0.00
C LEU A 34 7.06 11.34 1.32
N HIS A 35 6.04 10.68 1.81
CA HIS A 35 6.08 9.80 2.98
C HIS A 35 5.81 8.37 2.54
N ARG A 36 6.88 7.67 2.14
CA ARG A 36 6.79 6.28 1.71
C ARG A 36 6.68 5.37 2.93
N ARG A 37 5.63 4.56 2.98
CA ARG A 37 5.34 3.67 4.10
C ARG A 37 5.20 2.23 3.63
N VAL A 38 5.75 1.33 4.42
CA VAL A 38 5.61 -0.12 4.27
C VAL A 38 4.64 -0.60 5.33
N CYS A 39 3.70 -1.45 4.94
CA CYS A 39 2.77 -2.03 5.89
C CYS A 39 3.51 -2.94 6.88
N PRO A 40 3.34 -2.72 8.19
CA PRO A 40 3.90 -3.63 9.19
C PRO A 40 3.25 -5.02 9.07
N ALA A 41 3.98 -6.04 9.51
CA ALA A 41 3.54 -7.44 9.48
C ALA A 41 2.51 -7.72 10.58
N LEU A 42 1.31 -7.21 10.40
CA LEU A 42 0.15 -7.43 11.25
C LEU A 42 -0.97 -8.09 10.45
N ASP A 43 -1.83 -8.83 11.11
CA ASP A 43 -2.89 -9.62 10.47
C ASP A 43 -4.23 -8.89 10.35
N ASN A 44 -4.30 -7.65 10.80
CA ASN A 44 -5.50 -6.83 10.77
C ASN A 44 -5.23 -5.47 10.13
N VAL A 45 -6.02 -5.12 9.12
CA VAL A 45 -5.89 -3.87 8.36
C VAL A 45 -6.07 -2.63 9.24
N ASN A 46 -6.96 -2.68 10.23
CA ASN A 46 -7.19 -1.55 11.14
C ASN A 46 -6.00 -1.33 12.07
N ASP A 47 -5.35 -2.40 12.51
CA ASP A 47 -4.13 -2.31 13.34
C ASP A 47 -2.97 -1.76 12.52
N ILE A 48 -2.83 -2.17 11.27
CA ILE A 48 -1.85 -1.60 10.33
C ILE A 48 -2.10 -0.10 10.17
N ALA A 49 -3.34 0.30 9.92
CA ALA A 49 -3.72 1.71 9.79
C ALA A 49 -3.38 2.52 11.05
N ALA A 50 -3.67 1.99 12.22
CA ALA A 50 -3.37 2.65 13.49
C ALA A 50 -1.87 2.88 13.69
N VAL A 51 -1.05 1.86 13.42
CA VAL A 51 0.42 1.98 13.52
C VAL A 51 0.96 3.03 12.55
N LEU A 52 0.49 3.02 11.30
CA LEU A 52 0.96 4.00 10.31
C LEU A 52 0.54 5.42 10.66
N LEU A 53 -0.66 5.64 11.19
CA LEU A 53 -1.18 6.96 11.54
C LEU A 53 -0.34 7.69 12.61
N ASP A 54 0.33 6.95 13.49
CA ASP A 54 1.15 7.54 14.56
C ASP A 54 2.35 8.31 14.02
N ASP A 55 2.81 8.00 12.82
CA ASP A 55 4.00 8.59 12.19
C ASP A 55 3.67 9.38 10.91
N LEU A 56 2.44 9.79 10.71
CA LEU A 56 2.03 10.58 9.55
C LEU A 56 1.83 12.05 9.90
N PRO A 57 2.01 12.97 8.91
CA PRO A 57 1.71 14.38 9.08
C PRO A 57 0.28 14.62 9.58
N GLU A 58 0.02 15.78 10.17
CA GLU A 58 -1.31 16.15 10.65
C GLU A 58 -2.34 16.17 9.50
N GLU A 59 -1.95 16.71 8.34
CA GLU A 59 -2.77 16.73 7.13
C GLU A 59 -1.95 16.23 5.93
N PHE A 60 -2.53 15.39 5.10
CA PHE A 60 -1.85 14.78 3.95
C PHE A 60 -2.82 14.33 2.86
N TYR A 61 -2.27 14.19 1.66
CA TYR A 61 -2.86 13.39 0.59
C TYR A 61 -2.41 11.94 0.77
N LEU A 62 -3.28 10.99 0.47
CA LEU A 62 -3.04 9.56 0.68
C LEU A 62 -3.14 8.79 -0.63
N CYS A 63 -2.10 8.02 -0.95
CA CYS A 63 -2.10 7.12 -2.10
C CYS A 63 -1.85 5.69 -1.62
N GLY A 64 -2.81 4.80 -1.92
CA GLY A 64 -2.69 3.38 -1.64
C GLY A 64 -2.62 2.55 -2.91
N PHE A 65 -1.57 1.74 -3.04
CA PHE A 65 -1.37 0.82 -4.13
C PHE A 65 -1.68 -0.61 -3.70
N SER A 66 -2.53 -1.31 -4.47
CA SER A 66 -2.88 -2.72 -4.22
C SER A 66 -3.37 -2.93 -2.78
N PHE A 67 -2.72 -3.76 -1.96
CA PHE A 67 -3.05 -3.95 -0.55
C PHE A 67 -3.00 -2.63 0.25
N GLY A 68 -2.08 -1.72 -0.10
CA GLY A 68 -2.05 -0.37 0.47
C GLY A 68 -3.33 0.43 0.27
N GLY A 69 -4.14 0.08 -0.73
CA GLY A 69 -5.47 0.63 -0.92
C GLY A 69 -6.44 0.25 0.19
N TYR A 70 -6.45 -0.99 0.63
CA TYR A 70 -7.26 -1.44 1.78
C TYR A 70 -6.84 -0.72 3.07
N VAL A 71 -5.54 -0.59 3.29
CA VAL A 71 -4.98 0.15 4.43
C VAL A 71 -5.37 1.62 4.37
N SER A 72 -5.31 2.23 3.19
CA SER A 72 -5.71 3.63 2.98
C SER A 72 -7.20 3.86 3.28
N LEU A 73 -8.07 2.94 2.92
CA LEU A 73 -9.49 3.00 3.26
C LEU A 73 -9.72 2.85 4.77
N ALA A 74 -8.94 2.02 5.46
CA ALA A 74 -9.00 1.91 6.91
C ALA A 74 -8.52 3.21 7.60
N ILE A 75 -7.48 3.85 7.08
CA ILE A 75 -7.01 5.17 7.54
C ILE A 75 -8.10 6.22 7.32
N LEU A 76 -8.72 6.24 6.14
CA LEU A 76 -9.82 7.15 5.83
C LEU A 76 -10.98 7.01 6.81
N ALA A 77 -11.33 5.79 7.20
CA ALA A 77 -12.43 5.51 8.11
C ALA A 77 -12.25 6.15 9.49
N VAL A 78 -11.02 6.25 9.98
CA VAL A 78 -10.71 6.74 11.35
C VAL A 78 -10.10 8.13 11.39
N ALA A 79 -9.49 8.59 10.30
CA ALA A 79 -8.75 9.86 10.25
C ALA A 79 -9.14 10.75 9.05
N LYS A 80 -10.39 10.70 8.63
CA LYS A 80 -10.92 11.44 7.48
C LYS A 80 -10.55 12.94 7.51
N HIS A 81 -10.56 13.54 8.70
CA HIS A 81 -10.26 14.95 8.88
C HIS A 81 -8.80 15.33 8.54
N ARG A 82 -7.88 14.37 8.53
CA ARG A 82 -6.47 14.57 8.18
C ARG A 82 -6.21 14.41 6.69
N ILE A 83 -7.11 13.78 5.93
CA ILE A 83 -6.91 13.40 4.53
C ILE A 83 -7.47 14.49 3.61
N LYS A 84 -6.60 15.14 2.85
CA LYS A 84 -6.95 16.17 1.87
C LYS A 84 -7.45 15.60 0.53
N GLY A 85 -7.01 14.39 0.20
CA GLY A 85 -7.42 13.68 -1.00
C GLY A 85 -6.91 12.24 -0.96
N LEU A 86 -7.60 11.35 -1.67
CA LEU A 86 -7.32 9.93 -1.72
C LEU A 86 -7.08 9.47 -3.16
N ILE A 87 -5.98 8.76 -3.37
CA ILE A 87 -5.65 8.09 -4.63
C ILE A 87 -5.63 6.58 -4.37
N LEU A 88 -6.45 5.84 -5.10
CA LEU A 88 -6.46 4.39 -5.07
C LEU A 88 -5.89 3.88 -6.39
N ALA A 89 -4.72 3.25 -6.34
CA ALA A 89 -4.00 2.76 -7.49
C ALA A 89 -4.03 1.22 -7.53
N ASN A 90 -4.56 0.66 -8.61
CA ASN A 90 -4.60 -0.77 -8.88
C ASN A 90 -5.11 -1.59 -7.66
N THR A 91 -6.25 -1.18 -7.13
CA THR A 91 -6.89 -1.76 -5.94
C THR A 91 -8.41 -1.75 -6.07
N GLN A 92 -9.11 -2.18 -5.04
CA GLN A 92 -10.57 -2.18 -4.98
C GLN A 92 -11.05 -1.75 -3.59
N ASP A 93 -12.32 -1.38 -3.50
CA ASP A 93 -12.98 -0.94 -2.27
C ASP A 93 -13.92 -2.00 -1.68
N GLY A 94 -14.12 -3.11 -2.38
CA GLY A 94 -15.02 -4.18 -1.98
C GLY A 94 -14.34 -5.27 -1.15
N ALA A 95 -15.18 -6.04 -0.46
CA ALA A 95 -14.74 -7.26 0.20
C ALA A 95 -14.28 -8.34 -0.81
N ASP A 96 -13.43 -9.24 -0.34
CA ASP A 96 -12.99 -10.38 -1.16
C ASP A 96 -14.19 -11.22 -1.64
N SER A 97 -14.16 -11.59 -2.90
CA SER A 97 -15.06 -12.62 -3.42
C SER A 97 -14.72 -13.99 -2.78
N PRO A 98 -15.65 -14.96 -2.80
CA PRO A 98 -15.37 -16.31 -2.32
C PRO A 98 -14.12 -16.94 -2.95
N GLY A 99 -13.90 -16.70 -4.25
CA GLY A 99 -12.70 -17.16 -4.95
C GLY A 99 -11.42 -16.51 -4.46
N GLN A 100 -11.43 -15.22 -4.20
CA GLN A 100 -10.29 -14.50 -3.61
C GLN A 100 -9.97 -14.99 -2.20
N THR A 101 -11.00 -15.24 -1.39
CA THR A 101 -10.82 -15.80 -0.04
C THR A 101 -10.14 -17.15 -0.08
N ILE A 102 -10.61 -18.06 -0.95
CA ILE A 102 -9.99 -19.39 -1.14
C ILE A 102 -8.54 -19.27 -1.61
N PHE A 103 -8.28 -18.38 -2.57
CA PHE A 103 -6.93 -18.14 -3.08
C PHE A 103 -5.99 -17.66 -1.97
N ARG A 104 -6.43 -16.70 -1.14
CA ARG A 104 -5.62 -16.18 -0.02
C ARG A 104 -5.34 -17.26 1.03
N GLN A 105 -6.35 -18.09 1.37
CA GLN A 105 -6.17 -19.19 2.30
C GLN A 105 -5.13 -20.21 1.81
N LYS A 106 -5.19 -20.58 0.52
CA LYS A 106 -4.19 -21.46 -0.09
C LYS A 106 -2.79 -20.84 -0.10
N SER A 107 -2.69 -19.55 -0.39
CA SER A 107 -1.42 -18.83 -0.38
C SER A 107 -0.81 -18.79 1.02
N LEU A 108 -1.62 -18.56 2.04
CA LEU A 108 -1.17 -18.60 3.44
C LEU A 108 -0.68 -19.98 3.83
N GLN A 109 -1.38 -21.04 3.42
CA GLN A 109 -0.96 -22.41 3.68
C GLN A 109 0.39 -22.70 3.03
N ILE A 110 0.55 -22.38 1.74
CA ILE A 110 1.82 -22.57 1.01
C ILE A 110 2.96 -21.82 1.70
N ALA A 111 2.73 -20.57 2.09
CA ALA A 111 3.72 -19.75 2.79
C ALA A 111 4.13 -20.34 4.13
N SER A 112 3.15 -20.84 4.92
CA SER A 112 3.41 -21.45 6.23
C SER A 112 4.17 -22.78 6.15
N GLU A 113 4.06 -23.47 5.03
CA GLU A 113 4.78 -24.72 4.73
C GLU A 113 6.17 -24.48 4.10
N GLY A 114 6.67 -23.24 4.09
CA GLY A 114 8.00 -22.87 3.56
C GLY A 114 8.03 -22.54 2.07
N GLY A 115 6.86 -22.44 1.42
CA GLY A 115 6.74 -22.13 0.00
C GLY A 115 6.68 -20.64 -0.35
N TYR A 116 6.97 -19.74 0.60
CA TYR A 116 6.80 -18.29 0.43
C TYR A 116 7.60 -17.72 -0.74
N GLU A 117 8.89 -18.06 -0.86
CA GLU A 117 9.74 -17.55 -1.94
C GLU A 117 9.22 -17.96 -3.32
N LYS A 118 8.78 -19.21 -3.45
CA LYS A 118 8.21 -19.73 -4.70
C LYS A 118 6.89 -19.05 -5.04
N LEU A 119 6.07 -18.77 -4.02
CA LEU A 119 4.81 -18.04 -4.18
C LEU A 119 5.06 -16.62 -4.70
N VAL A 120 6.01 -15.91 -4.11
CA VAL A 120 6.35 -14.54 -4.51
C VAL A 120 6.98 -14.51 -5.91
N ALA A 121 7.88 -15.41 -6.21
CA ALA A 121 8.49 -15.50 -7.55
C ALA A 121 7.45 -15.76 -8.65
N GLY A 122 6.45 -16.60 -8.37
CA GLY A 122 5.36 -16.87 -9.31
C GLY A 122 4.42 -15.69 -9.55
N GLN A 123 4.39 -14.70 -8.67
CA GLN A 123 3.59 -13.51 -8.87
C GLN A 123 4.17 -12.56 -9.94
N ALA A 124 5.47 -12.56 -10.14
CA ALA A 124 6.13 -11.66 -11.10
C ALA A 124 5.54 -11.83 -12.52
N ASP A 125 5.32 -13.05 -12.95
CA ASP A 125 4.76 -13.37 -14.27
C ASP A 125 3.31 -12.90 -14.45
N ILE A 126 2.61 -12.66 -13.36
CA ILE A 126 1.19 -12.26 -13.36
C ILE A 126 1.05 -10.73 -13.28
N VAL A 127 1.90 -10.07 -12.50
CA VAL A 127 1.75 -8.64 -12.20
C VAL A 127 2.48 -7.72 -13.17
N PHE A 128 3.51 -8.21 -13.85
CA PHE A 128 4.25 -7.43 -14.84
C PHE A 128 3.75 -7.70 -16.26
N HIS A 129 3.68 -6.63 -17.06
CA HIS A 129 3.43 -6.80 -18.48
C HIS A 129 4.60 -7.54 -19.13
N PRO A 130 4.35 -8.47 -20.09
CA PRO A 130 5.43 -9.24 -20.74
C PRO A 130 6.57 -8.40 -21.30
N ASP A 131 6.28 -7.19 -21.81
CA ASP A 131 7.27 -6.27 -22.38
C ASP A 131 8.05 -5.48 -21.31
N SER A 132 7.67 -5.62 -20.01
CA SER A 132 8.30 -4.94 -18.87
C SER A 132 9.18 -5.87 -18.03
N ALA A 133 9.24 -7.13 -18.40
CA ALA A 133 10.01 -8.15 -17.68
C ALA A 133 11.47 -8.22 -18.15
#